data_c1e62e6acfa8230694dbc860dd9e72af
#
_entry.id   c1e62e6acfa8230694dbc860dd9e72af
#
_cell.length_a   1.000
_cell.length_b   1.000
_cell.length_c   1.000
_cell.angle_alpha   90.00
_cell.angle_beta   90.00
_cell.angle_gamma   90.00
#
_symmetry.space_group_name_H-M   'P 1'
#
loop_
_entity.id
_entity.type
_entity.pdbx_description
1 polymer ?
#
loop_
_entity_poly.entity_id
_entity_poly.type
_entity_poly.pdbx_seq_one_letter_code
_entity_poly.pdbx_strand_id
1 'polypeptide(L)'
;FINSKRKNNLDNNAGRHDFGGELIKKLNYKFSKISNFHQNEPKPIFFENDLIFFDKKGSLIRFNESKKKVWISNNYTKTEKKSKPFLYLAKNQNILIVADSISKFYALNIINGDLIWTKNNSSSFNSEIKIYKDKFFVTDSQNTLHCFSIKDGREIWSHKTENTLIKSEKKLSIIINNNVIYFNNSIGDVTALDVQKGNLIWQLPTLRNIIYAESLSLKSSDLVLDKKIIYFSNNKNEFYALEANSGILRWKTKINSVIRPKIIGNAIITITQNGFLIILDKVSGNIIRITDIFDKFKEKKRVQIYPVGFVVGAKKIYLTTTNGRLLIIDIKTGKNEKIMKIDGDKISKPFINKNKLFIIKDKAIIRFN
;
A
#
# COMPACT_ATOMS: atom_id res chain seq x y z
N PHE A 1 16.12 15.57 -11.91
CA PHE A 1 15.59 14.99 -10.66
C PHE A 1 16.63 15.09 -9.54
N ILE A 2 16.31 15.82 -8.49
CA ILE A 2 17.12 15.86 -7.28
C ILE A 2 17.01 14.50 -6.58
N ASN A 3 18.12 13.90 -6.24
CA ASN A 3 18.18 12.60 -5.56
C ASN A 3 17.60 12.70 -4.15
N SER A 4 16.32 12.44 -3.97
CA SER A 4 15.75 12.18 -2.65
C SER A 4 15.67 10.68 -2.42
N LYS A 5 16.46 10.18 -1.46
CA LYS A 5 16.35 8.80 -0.98
C LYS A 5 15.16 8.69 -0.07
N ARG A 6 14.57 7.49 0.01
CA ARG A 6 13.56 7.18 1.02
C ARG A 6 14.16 7.37 2.42
N LYS A 7 13.65 8.34 3.17
CA LYS A 7 14.17 8.70 4.50
C LYS A 7 13.20 8.37 5.65
N ASN A 8 12.01 7.83 5.34
CA ASN A 8 10.95 7.73 6.34
C ASN A 8 10.70 6.29 6.75
N ASN A 9 10.99 5.97 8.01
CA ASN A 9 10.77 4.64 8.60
C ASN A 9 9.28 4.24 8.65
N LEU A 10 8.36 5.22 8.64
CA LEU A 10 6.92 5.02 8.64
C LEU A 10 6.33 4.79 7.24
N ASP A 11 7.16 4.82 6.20
CA ASP A 11 6.73 4.63 4.81
C ASP A 11 5.68 5.66 4.32
N ASN A 12 5.70 6.88 4.88
CA ASN A 12 4.78 7.95 4.49
C ASN A 12 5.04 8.47 3.07
N ASN A 13 6.29 8.44 2.63
CA ASN A 13 6.71 8.71 1.27
C ASN A 13 7.71 7.64 0.82
N ALA A 14 7.37 6.84 -0.18
CA ALA A 14 8.25 5.80 -0.67
C ALA A 14 9.45 6.32 -1.47
N GLY A 15 9.38 7.55 -2.01
CA GLY A 15 10.47 8.19 -2.74
C GLY A 15 11.12 7.30 -3.82
N ARG A 16 12.42 7.52 -4.04
CA ARG A 16 13.26 6.74 -4.95
C ARG A 16 14.07 5.69 -4.17
N HIS A 17 14.28 4.55 -4.80
CA HIS A 17 15.19 3.50 -4.33
C HIS A 17 16.50 3.52 -5.13
N ASP A 18 17.61 3.14 -4.50
CA ASP A 18 18.90 2.94 -5.19
C ASP A 18 18.93 1.55 -5.85
N PHE A 19 17.97 1.30 -6.74
CA PHE A 19 17.84 0.05 -7.48
C PHE A 19 18.15 0.30 -8.97
N GLY A 20 19.07 -0.47 -9.51
CA GLY A 20 19.45 -0.43 -10.93
C GLY A 20 19.77 -1.79 -11.52
N GLY A 21 19.26 -2.86 -10.87
CA GLY A 21 19.57 -4.24 -11.26
C GLY A 21 19.04 -4.63 -12.64
N GLU A 22 19.66 -5.66 -13.25
CA GLU A 22 19.35 -6.16 -14.60
C GLU A 22 18.07 -6.98 -14.68
N LEU A 23 17.35 -7.18 -13.55
CA LEU A 23 16.11 -7.96 -13.45
C LEU A 23 16.29 -9.43 -13.89
N ILE A 24 17.40 -10.04 -13.57
CA ILE A 24 17.61 -11.46 -13.75
C ILE A 24 16.80 -12.19 -12.68
N LYS A 25 15.88 -13.06 -13.12
CA LYS A 25 15.08 -13.88 -12.23
C LYS A 25 15.96 -14.84 -11.44
N LYS A 26 16.03 -14.67 -10.12
CA LYS A 26 16.88 -15.48 -9.25
C LYS A 26 16.10 -16.58 -8.53
N LEU A 27 15.03 -16.23 -7.81
CA LEU A 27 14.37 -17.14 -6.90
C LEU A 27 12.84 -16.98 -6.91
N ASN A 28 12.15 -18.12 -6.67
CA ASN A 28 10.71 -18.16 -6.40
C ASN A 28 10.48 -18.71 -4.99
N TYR A 29 9.86 -17.90 -4.14
CA TYR A 29 9.37 -18.30 -2.83
C TYR A 29 7.94 -18.84 -2.98
N LYS A 30 7.77 -20.17 -2.91
CA LYS A 30 6.49 -20.84 -3.18
C LYS A 30 5.64 -20.95 -1.91
N PHE A 31 4.35 -20.68 -2.04
CA PHE A 31 3.32 -20.84 -1.00
C PHE A 31 2.00 -21.30 -1.63
N SER A 32 0.99 -21.63 -0.81
CA SER A 32 -0.35 -21.93 -1.31
C SER A 32 -1.00 -20.67 -1.89
N LYS A 33 -1.91 -20.85 -2.85
CA LYS A 33 -2.65 -19.74 -3.48
C LYS A 33 -3.26 -18.79 -2.43
N ILE A 34 -3.17 -17.47 -2.67
CA ILE A 34 -3.84 -16.46 -1.85
C ILE A 34 -5.28 -16.31 -2.36
N SER A 35 -6.25 -16.21 -1.46
CA SER A 35 -7.61 -15.87 -1.81
C SER A 35 -7.74 -14.39 -2.13
N ASN A 36 -8.62 -14.09 -3.08
CA ASN A 36 -8.92 -12.70 -3.46
C ASN A 36 -7.68 -11.85 -3.79
N PHE A 37 -6.64 -12.50 -4.34
CA PHE A 37 -5.42 -11.81 -4.75
C PHE A 37 -5.69 -10.64 -5.70
N HIS A 38 -6.69 -10.78 -6.58
CA HIS A 38 -7.06 -9.75 -7.53
C HIS A 38 -7.72 -8.52 -6.88
N GLN A 39 -8.34 -8.67 -5.71
CA GLN A 39 -9.01 -7.59 -4.98
C GLN A 39 -8.11 -6.91 -3.96
N ASN A 40 -7.18 -7.67 -3.38
CA ASN A 40 -6.33 -7.20 -2.29
C ASN A 40 -4.92 -6.81 -2.78
N GLU A 41 -4.25 -5.98 -2.00
CA GLU A 41 -2.86 -5.56 -2.22
C GLU A 41 -1.95 -6.18 -1.15
N PRO A 42 -1.55 -7.47 -1.30
CA PRO A 42 -0.71 -8.13 -0.31
C PRO A 42 0.66 -7.46 -0.24
N LYS A 43 1.22 -7.36 0.97
CA LYS A 43 2.53 -6.76 1.22
C LYS A 43 3.40 -7.75 1.99
N PRO A 44 4.62 -8.08 1.52
CA PRO A 44 5.54 -8.91 2.26
C PRO A 44 6.23 -8.09 3.35
N ILE A 45 6.69 -8.76 4.39
CA ILE A 45 7.59 -8.20 5.40
C ILE A 45 9.01 -8.70 5.12
N PHE A 46 9.96 -7.79 5.19
CA PHE A 46 11.38 -8.12 5.12
C PHE A 46 11.99 -7.99 6.52
N PHE A 47 12.60 -9.07 7.00
CA PHE A 47 13.31 -9.10 8.26
C PHE A 47 14.74 -9.56 7.99
N GLU A 48 15.70 -8.68 8.21
CA GLU A 48 17.09 -8.88 7.79
C GLU A 48 17.20 -9.20 6.29
N ASN A 49 17.56 -10.44 5.93
CA ASN A 49 17.60 -10.94 4.55
C ASN A 49 16.41 -11.84 4.22
N ASP A 50 15.57 -12.12 5.21
CA ASP A 50 14.46 -13.04 5.10
C ASP A 50 13.19 -12.35 4.64
N LEU A 51 12.28 -13.15 4.10
CA LEU A 51 10.97 -12.75 3.63
C LEU A 51 9.89 -13.44 4.44
N ILE A 52 8.94 -12.68 4.97
CA ILE A 52 7.76 -13.21 5.65
C ILE A 52 6.54 -12.92 4.81
N PHE A 53 5.74 -13.95 4.60
CA PHE A 53 4.50 -13.86 3.84
C PHE A 53 3.48 -14.90 4.32
N PHE A 54 2.28 -14.90 3.76
CA PHE A 54 1.18 -15.75 4.19
C PHE A 54 0.55 -16.53 3.04
N ASP A 55 -0.18 -17.59 3.37
CA ASP A 55 -0.95 -18.39 2.42
C ASP A 55 -2.47 -18.22 2.59
N LYS A 56 -3.26 -18.88 1.74
CA LYS A 56 -4.75 -18.82 1.78
C LYS A 56 -5.40 -19.33 3.06
N LYS A 57 -4.68 -20.04 3.91
CA LYS A 57 -5.16 -20.55 5.20
C LYS A 57 -4.72 -19.66 6.36
N GLY A 58 -4.09 -18.52 6.05
CA GLY A 58 -3.53 -17.62 7.04
C GLY A 58 -2.23 -18.13 7.69
N SER A 59 -1.58 -19.16 7.12
CA SER A 59 -0.26 -19.57 7.60
C SER A 59 0.77 -18.53 7.26
N LEU A 60 1.47 -18.01 8.27
CA LEU A 60 2.64 -17.16 8.10
C LEU A 60 3.87 -18.03 7.88
N ILE A 61 4.68 -17.65 6.90
CA ILE A 61 5.86 -18.41 6.50
C ILE A 61 7.04 -17.44 6.42
N ARG A 62 8.10 -17.71 7.18
CA ARG A 62 9.38 -17.04 7.05
C ARG A 62 10.28 -17.87 6.15
N PHE A 63 10.76 -17.25 5.09
CA PHE A 63 11.73 -17.83 4.15
C PHE A 63 13.07 -17.13 4.30
N ASN A 64 14.14 -17.90 4.36
CA ASN A 64 15.48 -17.34 4.26
C ASN A 64 15.82 -16.96 2.80
N GLU A 65 16.96 -16.35 2.61
CA GLU A 65 17.43 -15.89 1.30
C GLU A 65 17.56 -17.02 0.27
N SER A 66 17.80 -18.25 0.70
CA SER A 66 17.89 -19.46 -0.13
C SER A 66 16.54 -20.15 -0.37
N LYS A 67 15.41 -19.55 -0.02
CA LYS A 67 14.03 -20.06 -0.14
C LYS A 67 13.66 -21.16 0.88
N LYS A 68 14.54 -21.53 1.79
CA LYS A 68 14.22 -22.50 2.84
C LYS A 68 13.27 -21.86 3.83
N LYS A 69 12.23 -22.60 4.24
CA LYS A 69 11.32 -22.16 5.29
C LYS A 69 12.05 -22.24 6.64
N VAL A 70 12.12 -21.12 7.34
CA VAL A 70 12.72 -21.02 8.67
C VAL A 70 11.69 -21.46 9.70
N TRP A 71 10.48 -20.93 9.62
CA TRP A 71 9.34 -21.35 10.43
C TRP A 71 8.03 -21.17 9.67
N ILE A 72 6.99 -21.88 10.13
CA ILE A 72 5.59 -21.72 9.70
C ILE A 72 4.75 -21.61 10.97
N SER A 73 3.96 -20.54 11.07
CA SER A 73 3.03 -20.32 12.18
C SER A 73 1.60 -20.17 11.64
N ASN A 74 0.64 -20.83 12.28
CA ASN A 74 -0.75 -20.70 11.92
C ASN A 74 -1.63 -20.65 13.17
N ASN A 75 -2.26 -19.52 13.42
CA ASN A 75 -3.02 -19.22 14.62
C ASN A 75 -4.54 -19.22 14.38
N TYR A 76 -5.00 -19.97 13.39
CA TYR A 76 -6.40 -20.08 12.99
C TYR A 76 -6.98 -21.47 13.28
N THR A 77 -8.21 -21.49 13.76
CA THR A 77 -9.02 -22.71 13.89
C THR A 77 -9.38 -23.30 12.51
N LYS A 78 -9.94 -24.51 12.49
CA LYS A 78 -10.41 -25.14 11.25
C LYS A 78 -11.46 -24.29 10.52
N THR A 79 -12.37 -23.66 11.27
CA THR A 79 -13.43 -22.79 10.74
C THR A 79 -12.87 -21.49 10.17
N GLU A 80 -12.01 -20.82 10.90
CA GLU A 80 -11.35 -19.58 10.44
C GLU A 80 -10.53 -19.80 9.16
N LYS A 81 -9.83 -20.94 9.02
CA LYS A 81 -9.11 -21.32 7.79
C LYS A 81 -10.01 -21.45 6.57
N LYS A 82 -11.28 -21.88 6.75
CA LYS A 82 -12.26 -21.94 5.65
C LYS A 82 -12.65 -20.55 5.15
N SER A 83 -12.64 -19.53 6.02
CA SER A 83 -12.89 -18.13 5.67
C SER A 83 -11.75 -17.50 4.87
N LYS A 84 -10.62 -18.19 4.73
CA LYS A 84 -9.46 -17.77 3.93
C LYS A 84 -8.98 -16.34 4.29
N PRO A 85 -8.51 -16.11 5.52
CA PRO A 85 -8.16 -14.78 6.00
C PRO A 85 -7.08 -14.13 5.13
N PHE A 86 -7.26 -12.86 4.85
CA PHE A 86 -6.24 -12.01 4.23
C PHE A 86 -5.52 -11.22 5.32
N LEU A 87 -4.19 -11.25 5.33
CA LEU A 87 -3.40 -10.70 6.43
C LEU A 87 -2.74 -9.36 6.07
N TYR A 88 -2.85 -8.41 6.97
CA TYR A 88 -2.09 -7.18 7.01
C TYR A 88 -0.95 -7.35 8.02
N LEU A 89 0.26 -7.02 7.61
CA LEU A 89 1.47 -7.32 8.36
C LEU A 89 2.26 -6.05 8.65
N ALA A 90 2.76 -5.91 9.87
CA ALA A 90 3.76 -4.91 10.23
C ALA A 90 4.74 -5.48 11.25
N LYS A 91 5.96 -4.93 11.31
CA LYS A 91 6.96 -5.39 12.28
C LYS A 91 7.51 -4.23 13.10
N ASN A 92 7.77 -4.49 14.36
CA ASN A 92 8.54 -3.64 15.26
C ASN A 92 9.62 -4.47 15.96
N GLN A 93 10.88 -4.18 15.64
CA GLN A 93 11.99 -5.01 16.13
C GLN A 93 11.73 -6.51 15.89
N ASN A 94 11.60 -7.30 16.96
CA ASN A 94 11.38 -8.75 16.93
C ASN A 94 9.89 -9.15 17.02
N ILE A 95 8.98 -8.20 16.97
CA ILE A 95 7.53 -8.45 17.02
C ILE A 95 6.93 -8.29 15.64
N LEU A 96 6.18 -9.28 15.17
CA LEU A 96 5.36 -9.25 13.99
C LEU A 96 3.90 -9.06 14.41
N ILE A 97 3.30 -7.93 14.03
CA ILE A 97 1.88 -7.64 14.25
C ILE A 97 1.11 -8.07 13.01
N VAL A 98 0.01 -8.73 13.23
CA VAL A 98 -0.92 -9.23 12.21
C VAL A 98 -2.32 -8.77 12.54
N ALA A 99 -3.03 -8.23 11.56
CA ALA A 99 -4.47 -7.98 11.58
C ALA A 99 -5.07 -8.58 10.31
N ASP A 100 -6.32 -9.01 10.33
CA ASP A 100 -6.88 -9.74 9.21
C ASP A 100 -8.29 -9.32 8.77
N SER A 101 -8.72 -9.89 7.66
CA SER A 101 -10.05 -9.66 7.07
C SER A 101 -11.19 -10.41 7.75
N ILE A 102 -10.92 -11.14 8.83
CA ILE A 102 -11.94 -11.88 9.62
C ILE A 102 -11.98 -11.41 11.08
N SER A 103 -11.48 -10.19 11.36
CA SER A 103 -11.53 -9.51 12.65
C SER A 103 -10.52 -10.00 13.70
N LYS A 104 -9.61 -10.89 13.36
CA LYS A 104 -8.58 -11.37 14.29
C LYS A 104 -7.31 -10.53 14.16
N PHE A 105 -6.65 -10.29 15.30
CA PHE A 105 -5.32 -9.68 15.32
C PHE A 105 -4.45 -10.28 16.42
N TYR A 106 -3.15 -10.33 16.17
CA TYR A 106 -2.22 -11.02 17.07
C TYR A 106 -0.79 -10.57 16.85
N ALA A 107 0.06 -10.88 17.81
CA ALA A 107 1.50 -10.67 17.70
C ALA A 107 2.27 -11.98 17.78
N LEU A 108 3.34 -12.07 17.00
CA LEU A 108 4.28 -13.17 16.99
C LEU A 108 5.68 -12.68 17.26
N ASN A 109 6.50 -13.54 17.87
CA ASN A 109 7.94 -13.37 17.82
C ASN A 109 8.42 -13.64 16.38
N ILE A 110 9.02 -12.65 15.75
CA ILE A 110 9.43 -12.73 14.34
C ILE A 110 10.60 -13.70 14.12
N ILE A 111 11.36 -14.03 15.17
CA ILE A 111 12.54 -14.90 15.09
C ILE A 111 12.12 -16.36 14.95
N ASN A 112 11.20 -16.84 15.81
CA ASN A 112 10.80 -18.24 15.90
C ASN A 112 9.36 -18.54 15.49
N GLY A 113 8.52 -17.50 15.30
CA GLY A 113 7.12 -17.64 14.90
C GLY A 113 6.14 -17.96 16.03
N ASP A 114 6.59 -17.89 17.30
CA ASP A 114 5.75 -18.17 18.46
C ASP A 114 4.73 -17.07 18.69
N LEU A 115 3.51 -17.47 19.10
CA LEU A 115 2.43 -16.56 19.43
C LEU A 115 2.73 -15.83 20.76
N ILE A 116 2.67 -14.50 20.75
CA ILE A 116 2.83 -13.68 21.95
C ILE A 116 1.46 -13.41 22.57
N TRP A 117 0.53 -12.91 21.79
CA TRP A 117 -0.87 -12.68 22.16
C TRP A 117 -1.79 -12.73 20.95
N THR A 118 -3.09 -13.00 21.17
CA THR A 118 -4.13 -12.97 20.15
C THR A 118 -5.41 -12.35 20.70
N LYS A 119 -6.12 -11.60 19.83
CA LYS A 119 -7.38 -10.93 20.15
C LYS A 119 -8.31 -10.89 18.93
N ASN A 120 -9.57 -10.56 19.16
CA ASN A 120 -10.57 -10.32 18.12
C ASN A 120 -11.10 -8.90 18.23
N ASN A 121 -11.37 -8.29 17.09
CA ASN A 121 -12.08 -7.02 16.94
C ASN A 121 -13.57 -7.30 16.63
N SER A 122 -14.42 -6.32 16.77
CA SER A 122 -15.82 -6.42 16.37
C SER A 122 -16.04 -6.46 14.85
N SER A 123 -15.11 -5.90 14.10
CA SER A 123 -15.18 -5.76 12.64
C SER A 123 -13.87 -6.16 11.97
N SER A 124 -13.94 -6.59 10.70
CA SER A 124 -12.79 -6.97 9.91
C SER A 124 -11.89 -5.76 9.61
N PHE A 125 -10.59 -5.96 9.58
CA PHE A 125 -9.65 -4.89 9.25
C PHE A 125 -9.56 -4.67 7.73
N ASN A 126 -9.34 -3.40 7.33
CA ASN A 126 -9.25 -2.99 5.93
C ASN A 126 -8.18 -1.89 5.69
N SER A 127 -7.07 -1.93 6.39
CA SER A 127 -5.97 -0.99 6.15
C SER A 127 -4.61 -1.64 6.32
N GLU A 128 -3.54 -0.93 5.91
CA GLU A 128 -2.20 -1.25 6.40
C GLU A 128 -2.12 -0.98 7.89
N ILE A 129 -1.31 -1.80 8.59
CA ILE A 129 -0.93 -1.53 9.96
C ILE A 129 0.20 -0.51 9.96
N LYS A 130 0.07 0.55 10.76
CA LYS A 130 1.17 1.48 11.04
C LYS A 130 1.61 1.34 12.48
N ILE A 131 2.92 1.32 12.68
CA ILE A 131 3.53 1.23 14.01
C ILE A 131 4.22 2.55 14.34
N TYR A 132 3.94 3.09 15.49
CA TYR A 132 4.59 4.28 16.02
C TYR A 132 4.87 4.12 17.52
N LYS A 133 6.14 4.13 17.90
CA LYS A 133 6.60 3.83 19.26
C LYS A 133 6.11 2.47 19.73
N ASP A 134 5.40 2.41 20.85
CA ASP A 134 4.81 1.25 21.51
C ASP A 134 3.38 0.89 21.05
N LYS A 135 2.88 1.61 20.02
CA LYS A 135 1.51 1.50 19.53
C LYS A 135 1.47 1.04 18.07
N PHE A 136 0.38 0.40 17.70
CA PHE A 136 0.05 0.18 16.30
C PHE A 136 -1.37 0.65 15.98
N PHE A 137 -1.57 1.01 14.73
CA PHE A 137 -2.79 1.64 14.23
C PHE A 137 -3.29 0.87 13.02
N VAL A 138 -4.58 0.61 12.97
CA VAL A 138 -5.25 -0.10 11.88
C VAL A 138 -6.70 0.35 11.79
N THR A 139 -7.23 0.48 10.58
CA THR A 139 -8.63 0.85 10.35
C THR A 139 -9.43 -0.41 10.01
N ASP A 140 -10.63 -0.50 10.55
CA ASP A 140 -11.56 -1.58 10.26
C ASP A 140 -12.53 -1.23 9.13
N SER A 141 -13.36 -2.21 8.76
CA SER A 141 -14.38 -2.08 7.72
C SER A 141 -15.58 -1.20 8.10
N GLN A 142 -15.67 -0.72 9.32
CA GLN A 142 -16.67 0.25 9.79
C GLN A 142 -16.13 1.68 9.82
N ASN A 143 -14.99 1.93 9.17
CA ASN A 143 -14.28 3.23 9.18
C ASN A 143 -13.81 3.68 10.58
N THR A 144 -13.56 2.72 11.48
CA THR A 144 -13.00 2.99 12.79
C THR A 144 -11.49 2.82 12.76
N LEU A 145 -10.75 3.86 13.07
CA LEU A 145 -9.32 3.79 13.33
C LEU A 145 -9.09 3.36 14.78
N HIS A 146 -8.38 2.28 14.97
CA HIS A 146 -8.00 1.75 16.28
C HIS A 146 -6.53 2.02 16.58
N CYS A 147 -6.24 2.31 17.82
CA CYS A 147 -4.92 2.38 18.41
C CYS A 147 -4.77 1.29 19.46
N PHE A 148 -3.84 0.37 19.24
CA PHE A 148 -3.57 -0.74 20.16
C PHE A 148 -2.14 -0.68 20.70
N SER A 149 -1.95 -1.24 21.88
CA SER A 149 -0.63 -1.50 22.47
C SER A 149 0.05 -2.68 21.77
N ILE A 150 1.32 -2.55 21.40
CA ILE A 150 2.10 -3.65 20.82
C ILE A 150 2.33 -4.75 21.85
N LYS A 151 2.48 -4.39 23.14
CA LYS A 151 2.83 -5.30 24.21
C LYS A 151 1.80 -6.42 24.41
N ASP A 152 0.52 -6.07 24.38
CA ASP A 152 -0.57 -6.95 24.81
C ASP A 152 -1.83 -6.88 23.93
N GLY A 153 -1.83 -6.05 22.89
CA GLY A 153 -2.98 -5.86 21.97
C GLY A 153 -4.19 -5.16 22.62
N ARG A 154 -4.02 -4.50 23.79
CA ARG A 154 -5.10 -3.75 24.42
C ARG A 154 -5.41 -2.50 23.61
N GLU A 155 -6.69 -2.22 23.37
CA GLU A 155 -7.13 -0.96 22.76
C GLU A 155 -6.84 0.20 23.72
N ILE A 156 -6.18 1.24 23.20
CA ILE A 156 -5.85 2.45 23.94
C ILE A 156 -6.92 3.50 23.66
N TRP A 157 -7.27 3.65 22.38
CA TRP A 157 -8.37 4.48 21.92
C TRP A 157 -8.83 4.01 20.53
N SER A 158 -10.03 4.41 20.16
CA SER A 158 -10.55 4.28 18.81
C SER A 158 -11.29 5.54 18.38
N HIS A 159 -11.33 5.79 17.07
CA HIS A 159 -12.03 6.93 16.48
C HIS A 159 -12.82 6.46 15.26
N LYS A 160 -14.14 6.58 15.37
CA LYS A 160 -15.06 6.22 14.28
C LYS A 160 -15.37 7.44 13.44
N THR A 161 -15.19 7.33 12.14
CA THR A 161 -15.65 8.32 11.17
C THR A 161 -17.01 7.94 10.61
N GLU A 162 -17.57 8.78 9.76
CA GLU A 162 -18.85 8.52 9.13
C GLU A 162 -18.87 7.15 8.45
N ASN A 163 -19.93 6.39 8.72
CA ASN A 163 -20.11 5.05 8.19
C ASN A 163 -21.11 5.08 7.04
N THR A 164 -20.77 4.42 5.95
CA THR A 164 -21.66 4.22 4.82
C THR A 164 -21.99 2.74 4.67
N LEU A 165 -23.18 2.43 4.15
CA LEU A 165 -23.55 1.05 3.79
C LEU A 165 -22.63 0.46 2.74
N ILE A 166 -21.95 1.32 1.98
CA ILE A 166 -21.10 0.95 0.87
C ILE A 166 -19.65 1.12 1.29
N LYS A 167 -18.88 0.05 1.20
CA LYS A 167 -17.48 0.00 1.62
C LYS A 167 -16.57 0.04 0.41
N SER A 168 -15.53 0.87 0.49
CA SER A 168 -14.48 0.85 -0.53
C SER A 168 -13.86 -0.55 -0.59
N GLU A 169 -13.78 -1.13 -1.77
CA GLU A 169 -13.02 -2.36 -2.01
C GLU A 169 -11.52 -2.16 -1.86
N LYS A 170 -11.06 -0.91 -1.87
CA LYS A 170 -9.65 -0.58 -1.74
C LYS A 170 -9.27 -0.43 -0.27
N LYS A 171 -8.12 -0.97 0.06
CA LYS A 171 -7.47 -0.85 1.36
C LYS A 171 -7.29 0.62 1.74
N LEU A 172 -7.68 0.98 2.96
CA LEU A 172 -7.55 2.32 3.52
C LEU A 172 -6.09 2.64 3.85
N SER A 173 -5.74 3.91 3.74
CA SER A 173 -4.38 4.40 3.93
C SER A 173 -4.24 5.11 5.27
N ILE A 174 -3.13 4.84 5.96
CA ILE A 174 -2.74 5.50 7.21
C ILE A 174 -1.33 6.04 7.05
N ILE A 175 -1.09 7.27 7.46
CA ILE A 175 0.23 7.88 7.59
C ILE A 175 0.38 8.54 8.96
N ILE A 176 1.60 8.57 9.49
CA ILE A 176 1.89 9.17 10.80
C ILE A 176 3.08 10.10 10.65
N ASN A 177 2.94 11.32 11.15
CA ASN A 177 4.04 12.28 11.19
C ASN A 177 4.05 13.02 12.52
N ASN A 178 5.18 12.99 13.19
CA ASN A 178 5.34 13.53 14.54
C ASN A 178 4.29 12.92 15.49
N ASN A 179 3.35 13.69 15.98
CA ASN A 179 2.29 13.24 16.89
C ASN A 179 0.90 13.25 16.24
N VAL A 180 0.81 13.30 14.90
CA VAL A 180 -0.46 13.33 14.17
C VAL A 180 -0.56 12.11 13.26
N ILE A 181 -1.71 11.45 13.30
CA ILE A 181 -2.08 10.36 12.41
C ILE A 181 -3.13 10.85 11.41
N TYR A 182 -2.93 10.52 10.16
CA TYR A 182 -3.84 10.85 9.06
C TYR A 182 -4.31 9.54 8.42
N PHE A 183 -5.59 9.45 8.15
CA PHE A 183 -6.16 8.31 7.46
C PHE A 183 -7.32 8.72 6.57
N ASN A 184 -7.58 7.94 5.54
CA ASN A 184 -8.79 8.09 4.75
C ASN A 184 -9.81 7.01 5.11
N ASN A 185 -11.08 7.33 4.93
CA ASN A 185 -12.19 6.39 5.12
C ASN A 185 -12.71 5.87 3.75
N SER A 186 -13.73 5.03 3.78
CA SER A 186 -14.30 4.39 2.59
C SER A 186 -15.03 5.34 1.64
N ILE A 187 -15.40 6.53 2.10
CA ILE A 187 -15.98 7.61 1.27
C ILE A 187 -14.95 8.64 0.82
N GLY A 188 -13.67 8.42 1.14
CA GLY A 188 -12.57 9.24 0.69
C GLY A 188 -12.21 10.43 1.59
N ASP A 189 -12.93 10.67 2.67
CA ASP A 189 -12.59 11.72 3.62
C ASP A 189 -11.21 11.49 4.21
N VAL A 190 -10.50 12.57 4.47
CA VAL A 190 -9.20 12.52 5.15
C VAL A 190 -9.36 13.12 6.55
N THR A 191 -8.98 12.36 7.55
CA THR A 191 -9.07 12.72 8.96
C THR A 191 -7.69 12.77 9.59
N ALA A 192 -7.43 13.80 10.39
CA ALA A 192 -6.23 13.96 11.21
C ALA A 192 -6.58 13.88 12.70
N LEU A 193 -5.86 13.03 13.43
CA LEU A 193 -6.05 12.85 14.88
C LEU A 193 -4.73 13.00 15.63
N ASP A 194 -4.81 13.37 16.90
CA ASP A 194 -3.69 13.22 17.83
C ASP A 194 -3.36 11.76 18.08
N VAL A 195 -2.10 11.37 17.93
CA VAL A 195 -1.65 9.99 18.09
C VAL A 195 -1.83 9.44 19.51
N GLN A 196 -1.74 10.31 20.53
CA GLN A 196 -1.75 9.84 21.92
C GLN A 196 -3.17 9.57 22.42
N LYS A 197 -4.10 10.48 22.11
CA LYS A 197 -5.47 10.47 22.65
C LYS A 197 -6.54 10.12 21.60
N GLY A 198 -6.22 10.18 20.29
CA GLY A 198 -7.20 9.97 19.22
C GLY A 198 -8.17 11.16 19.03
N ASN A 199 -7.86 12.33 19.61
CA ASN A 199 -8.69 13.52 19.46
C ASN A 199 -8.63 14.06 18.04
N LEU A 200 -9.77 14.47 17.51
CA LEU A 200 -9.89 15.08 16.18
C LEU A 200 -9.14 16.42 16.14
N ILE A 201 -8.27 16.56 15.14
CA ILE A 201 -7.59 17.81 14.80
C ILE A 201 -8.33 18.49 13.66
N TRP A 202 -8.52 17.77 12.55
CA TRP A 202 -9.33 18.23 11.43
C TRP A 202 -9.84 17.04 10.61
N GLN A 203 -10.91 17.28 9.86
CA GLN A 203 -11.45 16.34 8.87
C GLN A 203 -11.81 17.10 7.60
N LEU A 204 -11.42 16.57 6.44
CA LEU A 204 -11.75 17.10 5.14
C LEU A 204 -12.62 16.11 4.38
N PRO A 205 -13.91 16.43 4.13
CA PRO A 205 -14.75 15.70 3.19
C PRO A 205 -14.25 15.94 1.77
N THR A 206 -13.96 14.86 1.02
CA THR A 206 -13.52 14.98 -0.38
C THR A 206 -14.67 14.89 -1.37
N LEU A 207 -15.78 14.31 -0.96
CA LEU A 207 -16.99 14.14 -1.78
C LEU A 207 -18.09 15.12 -1.32
N ARG A 208 -17.92 16.41 -1.60
CA ARG A 208 -19.01 17.37 -1.44
C ARG A 208 -19.97 17.22 -2.65
N ASN A 209 -21.25 16.95 -2.40
CA ASN A 209 -22.35 16.90 -3.38
C ASN A 209 -22.36 15.66 -4.32
N ILE A 210 -21.84 14.53 -3.93
CA ILE A 210 -21.99 13.32 -4.75
C ILE A 210 -23.25 12.57 -4.32
N ILE A 211 -24.16 12.34 -5.26
CA ILE A 211 -25.30 11.44 -5.13
C ILE A 211 -24.76 10.08 -4.66
N TYR A 212 -25.42 9.46 -3.70
CA TYR A 212 -25.00 8.18 -3.08
C TYR A 212 -24.49 7.12 -4.06
N ALA A 213 -25.03 7.08 -5.26
CA ALA A 213 -24.62 6.15 -6.33
C ALA A 213 -23.17 6.33 -6.81
N GLU A 214 -22.61 7.55 -6.75
CA GLU A 214 -21.24 7.80 -7.20
C GLU A 214 -20.18 7.51 -6.13
N SER A 215 -20.57 7.50 -4.85
CA SER A 215 -19.68 7.10 -3.75
C SER A 215 -19.39 5.59 -3.78
N LEU A 216 -20.28 4.79 -4.38
CA LEU A 216 -20.18 3.33 -4.52
C LEU A 216 -18.89 2.84 -5.16
N SER A 217 -18.30 3.63 -6.05
CA SER A 217 -17.13 3.25 -6.83
C SER A 217 -15.88 4.06 -6.49
N LEU A 218 -15.89 4.83 -5.41
CA LEU A 218 -14.74 5.65 -5.05
C LEU A 218 -13.54 4.79 -4.69
N LYS A 219 -12.42 5.06 -5.33
CA LYS A 219 -11.10 4.47 -5.03
C LYS A 219 -10.10 5.60 -4.90
N SER A 220 -9.58 5.78 -3.69
CA SER A 220 -8.53 6.76 -3.43
C SER A 220 -7.15 6.10 -3.47
N SER A 221 -6.13 6.84 -3.88
CA SER A 221 -4.74 6.39 -3.73
C SER A 221 -4.35 6.35 -2.24
N ASP A 222 -3.24 5.70 -1.93
CA ASP A 222 -2.64 5.86 -0.60
C ASP A 222 -2.27 7.33 -0.37
N LEU A 223 -2.44 7.79 0.87
CA LEU A 223 -1.94 9.09 1.32
C LEU A 223 -0.41 9.09 1.31
N VAL A 224 0.18 10.18 0.85
CA VAL A 224 1.63 10.39 0.87
C VAL A 224 1.94 11.72 1.51
N LEU A 225 2.81 11.72 2.51
CA LEU A 225 3.26 12.94 3.18
C LEU A 225 4.70 13.26 2.80
N ASP A 226 4.92 14.47 2.33
CA ASP A 226 6.26 15.04 2.17
C ASP A 226 6.34 16.38 2.90
N LYS A 227 7.23 16.46 3.87
CA LYS A 227 7.35 17.62 4.78
C LYS A 227 6.03 17.89 5.51
N LYS A 228 5.29 18.92 5.08
CA LYS A 228 4.03 19.39 5.69
C LYS A 228 2.82 19.26 4.76
N ILE A 229 2.97 18.57 3.62
CA ILE A 229 1.90 18.46 2.62
C ILE A 229 1.54 17.00 2.40
N ILE A 230 0.25 16.70 2.43
CA ILE A 230 -0.34 15.41 2.11
C ILE A 230 -0.79 15.43 0.66
N TYR A 231 -0.39 14.39 -0.10
CA TYR A 231 -0.74 14.21 -1.50
C TYR A 231 -1.50 12.91 -1.68
N PHE A 232 -2.58 12.94 -2.42
CA PHE A 232 -3.35 11.75 -2.82
C PHE A 232 -4.24 12.08 -4.02
N SER A 233 -4.77 11.03 -4.63
CA SER A 233 -5.67 11.14 -5.80
C SER A 233 -6.81 10.15 -5.69
N ASN A 234 -7.80 10.27 -6.57
CA ASN A 234 -8.92 9.35 -6.65
C ASN A 234 -9.30 9.04 -8.11
N ASN A 235 -10.24 8.12 -8.28
CA ASN A 235 -10.77 7.74 -9.59
C ASN A 235 -11.89 8.71 -10.11
N LYS A 236 -12.13 9.81 -9.42
CA LYS A 236 -13.06 10.88 -9.82
C LYS A 236 -12.33 12.09 -10.45
N ASN A 237 -11.16 11.83 -11.05
CA ASN A 237 -10.30 12.83 -11.69
C ASN A 237 -9.78 13.92 -10.76
N GLU A 238 -9.45 13.57 -9.52
CA GLU A 238 -8.96 14.56 -8.57
C GLU A 238 -7.63 14.12 -7.95
N PHE A 239 -6.67 15.02 -7.98
CA PHE A 239 -5.40 14.92 -7.27
C PHE A 239 -5.27 16.12 -6.32
N TYR A 240 -5.02 15.86 -5.05
CA TYR A 240 -5.03 16.84 -3.98
C TYR A 240 -3.64 17.05 -3.39
N ALA A 241 -3.37 18.29 -2.98
CA ALA A 241 -2.32 18.65 -2.04
C ALA A 241 -2.94 19.42 -0.87
N LEU A 242 -2.81 18.88 0.35
CA LEU A 242 -3.37 19.44 1.57
C LEU A 242 -2.28 19.81 2.55
N GLU A 243 -2.45 20.89 3.28
CA GLU A 243 -1.64 21.16 4.46
C GLU A 243 -1.89 20.13 5.55
N ALA A 244 -0.84 19.45 6.01
CA ALA A 244 -0.97 18.41 7.01
C ALA A 244 -1.50 18.93 8.36
N ASN A 245 -1.11 20.14 8.76
CA ASN A 245 -1.50 20.70 10.06
C ASN A 245 -2.95 21.17 10.13
N SER A 246 -3.52 21.62 9.01
CA SER A 246 -4.84 22.28 8.98
C SER A 246 -5.87 21.61 8.08
N GLY A 247 -5.44 20.70 7.19
CA GLY A 247 -6.31 20.13 6.15
C GLY A 247 -6.66 21.10 5.02
N ILE A 248 -6.08 22.31 5.00
CA ILE A 248 -6.37 23.33 3.99
C ILE A 248 -5.86 22.85 2.61
N LEU A 249 -6.71 22.97 1.61
CA LEU A 249 -6.38 22.66 0.22
C LEU A 249 -5.37 23.69 -0.30
N ARG A 250 -4.20 23.21 -0.73
CA ARG A 250 -3.19 24.03 -1.40
C ARG A 250 -3.46 24.14 -2.89
N TRP A 251 -3.68 23.01 -3.53
CA TRP A 251 -4.07 22.93 -4.92
C TRP A 251 -4.76 21.60 -5.23
N LYS A 252 -5.50 21.58 -6.32
CA LYS A 252 -6.17 20.41 -6.88
C LYS A 252 -5.99 20.39 -8.39
N THR A 253 -5.64 19.21 -8.95
CA THR A 253 -5.43 19.02 -10.40
C THR A 253 -6.28 17.83 -10.88
N LYS A 254 -6.79 17.91 -12.11
CA LYS A 254 -7.63 16.85 -12.71
C LYS A 254 -6.78 15.66 -13.16
N ILE A 255 -6.71 14.62 -12.33
CA ILE A 255 -5.97 13.39 -12.64
C ILE A 255 -6.72 12.18 -12.09
N ASN A 256 -7.03 11.21 -12.96
CA ASN A 256 -7.62 9.92 -12.61
C ASN A 256 -6.53 8.91 -12.24
N SER A 257 -6.16 8.84 -10.97
CA SER A 257 -5.20 7.86 -10.49
C SER A 257 -5.63 7.31 -9.14
N VAL A 258 -5.48 6.01 -8.97
CA VAL A 258 -5.72 5.30 -7.69
C VAL A 258 -4.43 4.70 -7.12
N ILE A 259 -3.30 4.92 -7.78
CA ILE A 259 -2.02 4.38 -7.36
C ILE A 259 -1.31 5.39 -6.46
N ARG A 260 -0.61 4.87 -5.47
CA ARG A 260 0.20 5.69 -4.55
C ARG A 260 1.21 6.55 -5.32
N PRO A 261 1.13 7.88 -5.27
CA PRO A 261 2.09 8.75 -5.91
C PRO A 261 3.48 8.62 -5.27
N LYS A 262 4.52 9.04 -5.99
CA LYS A 262 5.91 9.10 -5.52
C LYS A 262 6.41 10.52 -5.58
N ILE A 263 6.98 11.01 -4.49
CA ILE A 263 7.52 12.37 -4.42
C ILE A 263 9.04 12.29 -4.40
N ILE A 264 9.66 12.95 -5.38
CA ILE A 264 11.11 12.95 -5.57
C ILE A 264 11.55 14.38 -5.85
N GLY A 265 12.24 15.02 -4.91
CA GLY A 265 12.60 16.43 -5.00
C GLY A 265 11.34 17.30 -5.13
N ASN A 266 11.25 18.07 -6.20
CA ASN A 266 10.11 18.92 -6.53
C ASN A 266 9.09 18.26 -7.47
N ALA A 267 9.28 16.98 -7.83
CA ALA A 267 8.39 16.27 -8.72
C ALA A 267 7.48 15.30 -7.97
N ILE A 268 6.23 15.23 -8.39
CA ILE A 268 5.28 14.16 -8.06
C ILE A 268 5.15 13.28 -9.29
N ILE A 269 5.34 11.99 -9.12
CA ILE A 269 5.15 10.99 -10.17
C ILE A 269 3.89 10.18 -9.83
N THR A 270 2.95 10.15 -10.75
CA THR A 270 1.76 9.29 -10.67
C THR A 270 1.44 8.66 -12.02
N ILE A 271 0.58 7.65 -12.01
CA ILE A 271 0.16 6.95 -13.24
C ILE A 271 -1.36 6.84 -13.22
N THR A 272 -2.00 7.28 -14.29
CA THR A 272 -3.47 7.23 -14.43
C THR A 272 -3.94 5.80 -14.69
N GLN A 273 -5.23 5.55 -14.47
CA GLN A 273 -5.82 4.23 -14.77
C GLN A 273 -5.69 3.85 -16.26
N ASN A 274 -5.65 4.81 -17.14
CA ASN A 274 -5.53 4.60 -18.60
C ASN A 274 -4.08 4.44 -19.06
N GLY A 275 -3.09 4.42 -18.14
CA GLY A 275 -1.70 4.20 -18.48
C GLY A 275 -0.94 5.44 -18.95
N PHE A 276 -1.29 6.62 -18.46
CA PHE A 276 -0.48 7.84 -18.64
C PHE A 276 0.41 8.05 -17.41
N LEU A 277 1.71 8.10 -17.63
CA LEU A 277 2.69 8.55 -16.65
C LEU A 277 2.64 10.08 -16.59
N ILE A 278 2.33 10.63 -15.42
CA ILE A 278 2.23 12.07 -15.20
C ILE A 278 3.30 12.50 -14.21
N ILE A 279 3.98 13.57 -14.53
CA ILE A 279 4.91 14.28 -13.66
C ILE A 279 4.32 15.66 -13.37
N LEU A 280 4.15 15.97 -12.08
CA LEU A 280 3.65 17.26 -11.60
C LEU A 280 4.77 18.03 -10.89
N ASP A 281 4.69 19.34 -10.96
CA ASP A 281 5.37 20.21 -10.00
C ASP A 281 4.69 20.10 -8.63
N LYS A 282 5.48 19.82 -7.62
CA LYS A 282 4.97 19.58 -6.26
C LYS A 282 4.35 20.81 -5.60
N VAL A 283 4.84 21.99 -5.96
CA VAL A 283 4.44 23.26 -5.33
C VAL A 283 3.14 23.78 -5.93
N SER A 284 3.08 23.83 -7.26
CA SER A 284 1.95 24.40 -8.00
C SER A 284 0.85 23.37 -8.38
N GLY A 285 1.19 22.09 -8.45
CA GLY A 285 0.30 21.05 -8.98
C GLY A 285 0.21 21.06 -10.52
N ASN A 286 0.99 21.89 -11.20
CA ASN A 286 1.00 21.96 -12.65
C ASN A 286 1.62 20.70 -13.26
N ILE A 287 1.05 20.24 -14.37
CA ILE A 287 1.55 19.09 -15.11
C ILE A 287 2.80 19.53 -15.89
N ILE A 288 3.95 18.90 -15.57
CA ILE A 288 5.22 19.10 -16.26
C ILE A 288 5.29 18.21 -17.51
N ARG A 289 4.81 16.96 -17.40
CA ARG A 289 4.87 15.98 -18.48
C ARG A 289 3.78 14.93 -18.36
N ILE A 290 3.25 14.56 -19.53
CA ILE A 290 2.38 13.39 -19.71
C ILE A 290 3.03 12.48 -20.75
N THR A 291 3.08 11.18 -20.47
CA THR A 291 3.62 10.19 -21.41
C THR A 291 2.70 8.96 -21.42
N ASP A 292 2.26 8.55 -22.60
CA ASP A 292 1.53 7.29 -22.77
C ASP A 292 2.50 6.11 -22.62
N ILE A 293 2.35 5.35 -21.55
CA ILE A 293 3.19 4.17 -21.27
C ILE A 293 2.53 2.87 -21.69
N PHE A 294 1.33 2.92 -22.24
CA PHE A 294 0.63 1.78 -22.83
C PHE A 294 0.64 1.78 -24.37
N ASP A 295 1.41 2.68 -24.98
CA ASP A 295 1.55 2.83 -26.43
C ASP A 295 1.87 1.53 -27.19
N LYS A 296 2.65 0.64 -26.58
CA LYS A 296 3.04 -0.68 -27.12
C LYS A 296 1.95 -1.76 -27.03
N PHE A 297 0.85 -1.49 -26.32
CA PHE A 297 -0.27 -2.43 -26.25
C PHE A 297 -1.28 -2.14 -27.35
N LYS A 298 -1.86 -3.20 -27.95
CA LYS A 298 -2.93 -3.08 -28.95
C LYS A 298 -4.12 -2.34 -28.35
N GLU A 299 -4.70 -1.39 -29.07
CA GLU A 299 -5.74 -0.49 -28.60
C GLU A 299 -6.94 -1.22 -27.96
N LYS A 300 -7.46 -2.25 -28.60
CA LYS A 300 -8.55 -3.11 -28.06
C LYS A 300 -8.22 -3.78 -26.73
N LYS A 301 -6.94 -3.97 -26.41
CA LYS A 301 -6.51 -4.59 -25.13
C LYS A 301 -6.22 -3.56 -24.05
N ARG A 302 -5.94 -2.31 -24.41
CA ARG A 302 -5.56 -1.24 -23.45
C ARG A 302 -6.65 -0.97 -22.45
N VAL A 303 -7.92 -0.99 -22.85
CA VAL A 303 -9.10 -0.74 -22.00
C VAL A 303 -9.25 -1.74 -20.84
N GLN A 304 -8.60 -2.90 -20.94
CA GLN A 304 -8.63 -3.95 -19.91
C GLN A 304 -7.35 -4.01 -19.07
N ILE A 305 -6.35 -3.16 -19.38
CA ILE A 305 -5.07 -3.14 -18.69
C ILE A 305 -5.04 -1.96 -17.73
N TYR A 306 -4.89 -2.25 -16.45
CA TYR A 306 -4.78 -1.23 -15.42
C TYR A 306 -3.42 -1.32 -14.73
N PRO A 307 -2.82 -0.19 -14.36
CA PRO A 307 -1.66 -0.18 -13.49
C PRO A 307 -2.03 -0.72 -12.10
N VAL A 308 -1.17 -1.55 -11.52
CA VAL A 308 -1.34 -2.07 -10.16
C VAL A 308 -0.54 -1.25 -9.15
N GLY A 309 0.66 -0.85 -9.54
CA GLY A 309 1.52 0.00 -8.72
C GLY A 309 2.94 0.01 -9.25
N PHE A 310 3.72 0.97 -8.79
CA PHE A 310 5.08 1.17 -9.28
C PHE A 310 6.06 1.53 -8.17
N VAL A 311 7.33 1.33 -8.44
CA VAL A 311 8.47 1.83 -7.67
C VAL A 311 9.42 2.58 -8.58
N VAL A 312 10.12 3.55 -8.02
CA VAL A 312 11.13 4.34 -8.74
C VAL A 312 12.50 3.89 -8.27
N GLY A 313 13.29 3.41 -9.20
CA GLY A 313 14.70 3.05 -9.00
C GLY A 313 15.64 4.22 -9.29
N ALA A 314 16.93 3.91 -9.51
CA ALA A 314 17.96 4.91 -9.75
C ALA A 314 17.72 5.73 -11.04
N LYS A 315 17.35 5.06 -12.13
CA LYS A 315 17.14 5.67 -13.46
C LYS A 315 15.82 5.24 -14.10
N LYS A 316 15.11 4.28 -13.50
CA LYS A 316 13.96 3.62 -14.11
C LYS A 316 12.76 3.55 -13.19
N ILE A 317 11.57 3.53 -13.78
CA ILE A 317 10.31 3.23 -13.11
C ILE A 317 9.96 1.78 -13.43
N TYR A 318 9.60 1.01 -12.42
CA TYR A 318 9.15 -0.37 -12.52
C TYR A 318 7.68 -0.42 -12.20
N LEU A 319 6.84 -0.63 -13.22
CA LEU A 319 5.38 -0.65 -13.12
C LEU A 319 4.85 -2.06 -13.37
N THR A 320 3.95 -2.52 -12.53
CA THR A 320 3.20 -3.76 -12.76
C THR A 320 1.77 -3.48 -13.22
N THR A 321 1.20 -4.40 -13.99
CA THR A 321 -0.13 -4.27 -14.58
C THR A 321 -1.02 -5.47 -14.29
N THR A 322 -2.34 -5.28 -14.43
CA THR A 322 -3.35 -6.32 -14.16
C THR A 322 -3.25 -7.54 -15.09
N ASN A 323 -2.64 -7.41 -16.26
CA ASN A 323 -2.39 -8.51 -17.19
C ASN A 323 -1.03 -9.18 -16.99
N GLY A 324 -0.43 -9.04 -15.80
CA GLY A 324 0.79 -9.75 -15.41
C GLY A 324 2.07 -9.28 -16.10
N ARG A 325 2.15 -8.00 -16.48
CA ARG A 325 3.35 -7.42 -17.09
C ARG A 325 4.11 -6.55 -16.10
N LEU A 326 5.43 -6.54 -16.25
CA LEU A 326 6.33 -5.57 -15.64
C LEU A 326 6.86 -4.66 -16.75
N LEU A 327 6.53 -3.38 -16.69
CA LEU A 327 7.03 -2.34 -17.57
C LEU A 327 8.24 -1.68 -16.92
N ILE A 328 9.32 -1.54 -17.67
CA ILE A 328 10.53 -0.83 -17.29
C ILE A 328 10.57 0.44 -18.12
N ILE A 329 10.47 1.58 -17.44
CA ILE A 329 10.28 2.88 -18.05
C ILE A 329 11.47 3.75 -17.69
N ASP A 330 12.09 4.38 -18.66
CA ASP A 330 13.15 5.37 -18.42
C ASP A 330 12.54 6.62 -17.75
N ILE A 331 13.11 7.05 -16.64
CA ILE A 331 12.54 8.16 -15.85
C ILE A 331 12.71 9.53 -16.55
N LYS A 332 13.75 9.69 -17.39
CA LYS A 332 14.02 10.96 -18.08
C LYS A 332 13.06 11.16 -19.25
N THR A 333 12.88 10.13 -20.07
CA THR A 333 12.05 10.21 -21.27
C THR A 333 10.60 9.82 -21.04
N GLY A 334 10.32 9.00 -20.01
CA GLY A 334 9.03 8.38 -19.77
C GLY A 334 8.69 7.22 -20.70
N LYS A 335 9.60 6.83 -21.61
CA LYS A 335 9.35 5.77 -22.61
C LYS A 335 9.61 4.39 -22.04
N ASN A 336 8.85 3.41 -22.52
CA ASN A 336 9.09 2.00 -22.20
C ASN A 336 10.38 1.50 -22.85
N GLU A 337 11.34 1.06 -22.04
CA GLU A 337 12.54 0.36 -22.50
C GLU A 337 12.25 -1.14 -22.70
N LYS A 338 11.52 -1.75 -21.76
CA LYS A 338 11.26 -3.19 -21.78
C LYS A 338 9.91 -3.52 -21.16
N ILE A 339 9.18 -4.47 -21.72
CA ILE A 339 7.97 -5.06 -21.16
C ILE A 339 8.21 -6.55 -20.95
N MET A 340 8.13 -7.01 -19.70
CA MET A 340 8.37 -8.40 -19.32
C MET A 340 7.06 -9.08 -18.92
N LYS A 341 6.79 -10.26 -19.46
CA LYS A 341 5.70 -11.13 -18.97
C LYS A 341 6.15 -11.82 -17.69
N ILE A 342 5.47 -11.55 -16.59
CA ILE A 342 5.73 -12.16 -15.27
C ILE A 342 4.75 -13.29 -15.00
N ASP A 343 3.46 -13.07 -15.31
CA ASP A 343 2.39 -14.06 -15.19
C ASP A 343 1.34 -13.88 -16.30
N GLY A 344 0.33 -14.76 -16.36
CA GLY A 344 -0.87 -14.60 -17.18
C GLY A 344 -1.90 -13.67 -16.57
N ASP A 345 -1.91 -13.56 -15.22
CA ASP A 345 -2.88 -12.84 -14.41
C ASP A 345 -2.25 -11.65 -13.69
N LYS A 346 -3.09 -10.92 -12.93
CA LYS A 346 -2.67 -9.81 -12.08
C LYS A 346 -1.52 -10.22 -11.17
N ILE A 347 -0.53 -9.35 -11.07
CA ILE A 347 0.59 -9.44 -10.13
C ILE A 347 0.55 -8.25 -9.16
N SER A 348 1.24 -8.36 -8.02
CA SER A 348 1.31 -7.26 -7.06
C SER A 348 2.08 -6.07 -7.60
N LYS A 349 1.94 -4.91 -6.94
CA LYS A 349 2.94 -3.84 -7.08
C LYS A 349 4.33 -4.38 -6.76
N PRO A 350 5.38 -3.81 -7.37
CA PRO A 350 6.74 -4.23 -7.07
C PRO A 350 7.18 -3.71 -5.70
N PHE A 351 8.06 -4.46 -5.04
CA PHE A 351 8.70 -4.09 -3.78
C PHE A 351 10.21 -4.14 -3.96
N ILE A 352 10.93 -3.19 -3.37
CA ILE A 352 12.38 -3.18 -3.36
C ILE A 352 12.88 -3.33 -1.94
N ASN A 353 13.77 -4.29 -1.72
CA ASN A 353 14.49 -4.48 -0.48
C ASN A 353 15.95 -4.86 -0.78
N LYS A 354 16.91 -4.19 -0.14
CA LYS A 354 18.36 -4.45 -0.28
C LYS A 354 18.78 -4.69 -1.74
N ASN A 355 18.45 -3.74 -2.61
CA ASN A 355 18.79 -3.78 -4.05
C ASN A 355 18.25 -4.99 -4.83
N LYS A 356 17.15 -5.56 -4.37
CA LYS A 356 16.42 -6.66 -5.02
C LYS A 356 14.98 -6.27 -5.22
N LEU A 357 14.40 -6.62 -6.38
CA LEU A 357 13.00 -6.36 -6.71
C LEU A 357 12.18 -7.61 -6.49
N PHE A 358 11.04 -7.47 -5.81
CA PHE A 358 10.12 -8.55 -5.48
C PHE A 358 8.75 -8.28 -6.08
N ILE A 359 8.14 -9.31 -6.66
CA ILE A 359 6.77 -9.27 -7.20
C ILE A 359 6.02 -10.50 -6.69
N ILE A 360 4.85 -10.28 -6.10
CA ILE A 360 3.98 -11.38 -5.67
C ILE A 360 3.08 -11.77 -6.84
N LYS A 361 2.96 -13.04 -7.07
CA LYS A 361 1.95 -13.66 -7.92
C LYS A 361 1.15 -14.68 -7.12
N ASP A 362 0.11 -15.23 -7.70
CA ASP A 362 -0.91 -16.04 -7.02
C ASP A 362 -0.34 -17.14 -6.08
N LYS A 363 0.77 -17.77 -6.44
CA LYS A 363 1.36 -18.90 -5.71
C LYS A 363 2.83 -18.73 -5.34
N ALA A 364 3.41 -17.58 -5.61
CA ALA A 364 4.83 -17.36 -5.32
C ALA A 364 5.19 -15.87 -5.27
N ILE A 365 6.27 -15.57 -4.58
CA ILE A 365 6.98 -14.30 -4.71
C ILE A 365 8.21 -14.53 -5.57
N ILE A 366 8.36 -13.74 -6.61
CA ILE A 366 9.53 -13.74 -7.49
C ILE A 366 10.48 -12.66 -7.02
N ARG A 367 11.76 -13.02 -6.89
CA ARG A 367 12.86 -12.10 -6.63
C ARG A 367 13.70 -11.92 -7.89
N PHE A 368 14.00 -10.68 -8.21
CA PHE A 368 14.94 -10.26 -9.23
C PHE A 368 16.09 -9.46 -8.61
N ASN A 369 17.25 -9.53 -9.24
CA ASN A 369 18.41 -8.68 -8.90
C ASN A 369 18.44 -7.45 -9.74
#